data_3b83095142ed2f1976ba9b752262580f
#
_entry.id   3b83095142ed2f1976ba9b752262580f
#
_cell.length_a   1.000
_cell.length_b   1.000
_cell.length_c   1.000
_cell.angle_alpha   90.00
_cell.angle_beta   90.00
_cell.angle_gamma   90.00
#
_symmetry.space_group_name_H-M   'P 1'
#
loop_
_entity.id
_entity.type
_entity.pdbx_description
1 polymer ?
#
loop_
_entity_poly.entity_id
_entity_poly.type
_entity_poly.pdbx_seq_one_letter_code
_entity_poly.pdbx_strand_id
1 'polypeptide(L)'
;EVRPYQGQQLNYIHVLFEWKQEPYFTYYQIKITDNDNDSIKIIDDIGTTSFVEKEFISFNKSYSWEYRGLIDSTETGVWRGPFLFTTGSSKLNNILIENNIDSLIQPGLTLFGGPNPWRHSIIIDKNGKEIWNDSNIEFKINYIDDYGILLGNSDFNYPNNKSCKINYDLDILWSSNQLTDNHDLKETSWGTFLLMRNVYSNGPIPSNNSFTQAFRNLGFVADDSTNEFSWYGQEIIEMDTNNQ
;
A
#
# COMPACT_ATOMS: atom_id res chain seq x y z
N GLU A 1 10.19 -9.69 19.57
CA GLU A 1 9.30 -10.15 18.51
C GLU A 1 10.16 -10.58 17.33
N VAL A 2 9.77 -11.59 16.57
CA VAL A 2 10.45 -12.01 15.33
C VAL A 2 9.59 -11.68 14.14
N ARG A 3 10.21 -11.31 13.02
CA ARG A 3 9.54 -11.05 11.74
C ARG A 3 10.32 -11.68 10.60
N PRO A 4 9.66 -12.29 9.61
CA PRO A 4 8.25 -12.69 9.61
C PRO A 4 7.94 -13.63 10.78
N TYR A 5 6.76 -13.47 11.40
CA TYR A 5 6.34 -14.35 12.48
C TYR A 5 5.75 -15.66 11.96
N GLN A 6 5.63 -16.64 12.84
CA GLN A 6 5.12 -17.96 12.50
C GLN A 6 3.71 -17.90 11.86
N GLY A 7 3.61 -18.39 10.62
CA GLY A 7 2.37 -18.45 9.85
C GLY A 7 1.96 -17.14 9.15
N GLN A 8 2.80 -16.12 9.15
CA GLN A 8 2.50 -14.86 8.47
C GLN A 8 2.38 -15.05 6.95
N GLN A 9 1.39 -14.40 6.34
CA GLN A 9 1.30 -14.25 4.90
C GLN A 9 1.68 -12.82 4.52
N LEU A 10 2.70 -12.68 3.66
CA LEU A 10 3.20 -11.40 3.19
C LEU A 10 2.62 -11.08 1.81
N ASN A 11 2.33 -9.83 1.57
CA ASN A 11 1.92 -9.28 0.27
C ASN A 11 3.08 -8.56 -0.45
N TYR A 12 4.31 -8.88 -0.07
CA TYR A 12 5.55 -8.30 -0.61
C TYR A 12 6.70 -9.32 -0.59
N ILE A 13 7.76 -9.01 -1.35
CA ILE A 13 8.93 -9.87 -1.52
C ILE A 13 10.26 -9.21 -1.10
N HIS A 14 10.28 -7.92 -0.77
CA HIS A 14 11.39 -7.32 -0.04
C HIS A 14 11.11 -7.49 1.45
N VAL A 15 11.63 -8.56 2.03
CA VAL A 15 11.22 -9.04 3.35
C VAL A 15 12.18 -8.60 4.42
N LEU A 16 11.67 -7.89 5.44
CA LEU A 16 12.40 -7.58 6.66
C LEU A 16 12.39 -8.81 7.57
N PHE A 17 13.58 -9.35 7.83
CA PHE A 17 13.83 -10.32 8.88
C PHE A 17 14.27 -9.57 10.12
N GLU A 18 13.64 -9.82 11.26
CA GLU A 18 13.92 -9.15 12.51
C GLU A 18 13.86 -10.16 13.67
N TRP A 19 14.78 -10.06 14.58
CA TRP A 19 14.87 -10.97 15.74
C TRP A 19 15.34 -10.24 16.99
N LYS A 20 15.27 -10.91 18.13
CA LYS A 20 15.72 -10.35 19.41
C LYS A 20 17.24 -10.44 19.54
N GLN A 21 17.82 -9.38 20.09
CA GLN A 21 19.21 -9.41 20.53
C GLN A 21 19.40 -10.53 21.54
N GLU A 22 20.35 -11.42 21.30
CA GLU A 22 20.79 -12.42 22.26
C GLU A 22 22.04 -11.94 23.00
N PRO A 23 22.14 -12.13 24.33
CA PRO A 23 23.32 -11.77 25.08
C PRO A 23 24.58 -12.47 24.53
N TYR A 24 25.72 -11.78 24.57
CA TYR A 24 27.03 -12.25 24.15
C TYR A 24 27.28 -12.37 22.64
N PHE A 25 26.25 -12.27 21.78
CA PHE A 25 26.45 -12.30 20.34
C PHE A 25 26.54 -10.88 19.76
N THR A 26 27.53 -10.67 18.90
CA THR A 26 27.76 -9.39 18.21
C THR A 26 27.39 -9.44 16.74
N TYR A 27 27.32 -10.65 16.18
CA TYR A 27 26.93 -10.91 14.81
C TYR A 27 25.87 -11.99 14.76
N TYR A 28 25.19 -12.07 13.62
CA TYR A 28 24.16 -13.05 13.38
C TYR A 28 24.32 -13.68 12.00
N GLN A 29 23.76 -14.87 11.89
CA GLN A 29 23.58 -15.59 10.63
C GLN A 29 22.09 -15.92 10.49
N ILE A 30 21.54 -15.71 9.31
CA ILE A 30 20.19 -16.18 8.98
C ILE A 30 20.25 -17.23 7.87
N LYS A 31 19.31 -18.16 7.92
CA LYS A 31 19.09 -19.18 6.91
C LYS A 31 17.64 -19.09 6.44
N ILE A 32 17.44 -18.94 5.15
CA ILE A 32 16.12 -18.88 4.53
C ILE A 32 16.01 -20.08 3.58
N THR A 33 14.94 -20.84 3.71
CA THR A 33 14.66 -22.01 2.86
C THR A 33 13.37 -21.77 2.08
N ASP A 34 13.44 -21.92 0.75
CA ASP A 34 12.24 -22.05 -0.11
C ASP A 34 11.74 -23.49 0.03
N ASN A 35 10.60 -23.67 0.70
CA ASN A 35 10.05 -25.00 1.02
C ASN A 35 9.43 -25.72 -0.20
N ASP A 36 9.28 -25.02 -1.34
CA ASP A 36 8.71 -25.61 -2.55
C ASP A 36 9.77 -26.35 -3.39
N ASN A 37 11.06 -25.97 -3.24
CA ASN A 37 12.15 -26.56 -4.03
C ASN A 37 13.41 -26.88 -3.21
N ASP A 38 13.36 -26.71 -1.89
CA ASP A 38 14.46 -26.94 -0.94
C ASP A 38 15.71 -26.06 -1.17
N SER A 39 15.57 -24.95 -1.90
CA SER A 39 16.66 -24.00 -2.08
C SER A 39 16.93 -23.24 -0.78
N ILE A 40 18.21 -23.07 -0.44
CA ILE A 40 18.63 -22.44 0.80
C ILE A 40 19.52 -21.24 0.48
N LYS A 41 19.24 -20.11 1.13
CA LYS A 41 20.11 -18.92 1.20
C LYS A 41 20.57 -18.72 2.64
N ILE A 42 21.89 -18.58 2.81
CA ILE A 42 22.49 -18.25 4.10
C ILE A 42 23.14 -16.87 3.97
N ILE A 43 22.89 -16.00 4.95
CA ILE A 43 23.49 -14.68 5.05
C ILE A 43 24.28 -14.64 6.36
N ASP A 44 25.53 -14.31 6.24
CA ASP A 44 26.51 -14.28 7.33
C ASP A 44 26.83 -12.85 7.76
N ASP A 45 27.50 -12.70 8.89
CA ASP A 45 28.11 -11.47 9.39
C ASP A 45 27.15 -10.27 9.54
N ILE A 46 25.90 -10.54 9.94
CA ILE A 46 24.90 -9.50 10.16
C ILE A 46 25.18 -8.85 11.52
N GLY A 47 25.68 -7.61 11.53
CA GLY A 47 26.02 -6.84 12.76
C GLY A 47 24.83 -6.16 13.44
N THR A 48 23.61 -6.47 13.02
CA THR A 48 22.33 -5.93 13.56
C THR A 48 21.37 -7.06 13.86
N THR A 49 20.23 -6.76 14.47
CA THR A 49 19.15 -7.72 14.70
C THR A 49 18.07 -7.66 13.61
N SER A 50 18.42 -7.11 12.46
CA SER A 50 17.51 -7.02 11.30
C SER A 50 18.28 -7.13 9.98
N PHE A 51 17.61 -7.66 8.97
CA PHE A 51 18.12 -7.80 7.61
C PHE A 51 16.96 -7.72 6.60
N VAL A 52 17.18 -7.04 5.47
CA VAL A 52 16.18 -6.99 4.39
C VAL A 52 16.65 -7.86 3.22
N GLU A 53 15.94 -8.95 2.96
CA GLU A 53 16.13 -9.78 1.77
C GLU A 53 15.35 -9.18 0.59
N LYS A 54 16.01 -9.03 -0.57
CA LYS A 54 15.43 -8.39 -1.76
C LYS A 54 15.41 -9.26 -3.03
N GLU A 55 16.09 -10.39 -3.03
CA GLU A 55 16.32 -11.17 -4.26
C GLU A 55 15.76 -12.58 -4.20
N PHE A 56 15.90 -13.26 -3.06
CA PHE A 56 15.59 -14.68 -2.90
C PHE A 56 14.09 -14.98 -2.82
N ILE A 57 13.32 -14.04 -2.28
CA ILE A 57 11.89 -14.22 -2.05
C ILE A 57 11.11 -13.93 -3.34
N SER A 58 10.08 -14.73 -3.59
CA SER A 58 9.15 -14.59 -4.71
C SER A 58 7.70 -14.74 -4.25
N PHE A 59 6.74 -14.22 -5.02
CA PHE A 59 5.32 -14.44 -4.76
C PHE A 59 4.90 -15.91 -4.96
N ASN A 60 3.78 -16.31 -4.37
CA ASN A 60 3.19 -17.67 -4.46
C ASN A 60 4.09 -18.76 -3.90
N LYS A 61 4.80 -18.50 -2.82
CA LYS A 61 5.78 -19.40 -2.26
C LYS A 61 5.59 -19.60 -0.76
N SER A 62 6.13 -20.71 -0.26
CA SER A 62 6.26 -21.02 1.15
C SER A 62 7.72 -21.02 1.55
N TYR A 63 8.03 -20.37 2.67
CA TYR A 63 9.38 -20.24 3.19
C TYR A 63 9.44 -20.61 4.66
N SER A 64 10.64 -21.05 5.07
CA SER A 64 11.03 -21.12 6.47
C SER A 64 12.33 -20.36 6.68
N TRP A 65 12.50 -19.79 7.88
CA TRP A 65 13.73 -19.10 8.23
C TRP A 65 14.15 -19.37 9.66
N GLU A 66 15.45 -19.28 9.88
CA GLU A 66 16.09 -19.49 11.17
C GLU A 66 17.20 -18.46 11.34
N TYR A 67 17.51 -18.09 12.56
CA TYR A 67 18.67 -17.27 12.88
C TYR A 67 19.48 -17.88 13.99
N ARG A 68 20.76 -17.51 14.08
CA ARG A 68 21.64 -17.79 15.22
C ARG A 68 22.63 -16.67 15.46
N GLY A 69 23.06 -16.52 16.69
CA GLY A 69 24.13 -15.60 17.05
C GLY A 69 25.50 -16.18 16.73
N LEU A 70 26.46 -15.28 16.47
CA LEU A 70 27.88 -15.58 16.26
C LEU A 70 28.71 -14.74 17.26
N ILE A 71 29.69 -15.35 17.91
CA ILE A 71 30.69 -14.63 18.69
C ILE A 71 31.86 -14.26 17.79
N ASP A 72 32.37 -15.26 17.07
CA ASP A 72 33.37 -15.14 16.02
C ASP A 72 33.16 -16.21 14.94
N SER A 73 34.08 -16.40 14.04
CA SER A 73 34.00 -17.41 12.99
C SER A 73 33.96 -18.85 13.48
N THR A 74 34.26 -19.12 14.74
CA THR A 74 34.39 -20.48 15.30
C THR A 74 33.34 -20.83 16.34
N GLU A 75 32.79 -19.85 17.04
CA GLU A 75 31.79 -20.06 18.08
C GLU A 75 30.39 -19.57 17.63
N THR A 76 29.47 -20.50 17.42
CA THR A 76 28.13 -20.24 16.93
C THR A 76 27.09 -20.64 17.97
N GLY A 77 26.04 -19.82 18.09
CA GLY A 77 24.83 -20.17 18.85
C GLY A 77 24.00 -21.25 18.19
N VAL A 78 22.95 -21.65 18.88
CA VAL A 78 21.97 -22.61 18.36
C VAL A 78 20.98 -21.90 17.43
N TRP A 79 20.61 -22.54 16.34
CA TRP A 79 19.57 -22.07 15.45
C TRP A 79 18.24 -21.87 16.18
N ARG A 80 17.62 -20.72 15.99
CA ARG A 80 16.30 -20.34 16.48
C ARG A 80 15.31 -20.39 15.32
N GLY A 81 14.22 -21.10 15.47
CA GLY A 81 13.23 -21.38 14.44
C GLY A 81 13.04 -22.89 14.25
N PRO A 82 12.56 -23.39 13.10
CA PRO A 82 12.19 -22.55 11.93
C PRO A 82 10.90 -21.77 12.15
N PHE A 83 10.86 -20.54 11.60
CA PHE A 83 9.67 -19.72 11.51
C PHE A 83 9.13 -19.81 10.08
N LEU A 84 7.87 -20.19 9.93
CA LEU A 84 7.23 -20.38 8.63
C LEU A 84 6.49 -19.12 8.20
N PHE A 85 6.58 -18.75 6.94
CA PHE A 85 5.76 -17.71 6.32
C PHE A 85 5.46 -18.06 4.86
N THR A 86 4.46 -17.39 4.30
CA THR A 86 4.09 -17.53 2.89
C THR A 86 4.04 -16.15 2.24
N THR A 87 4.14 -16.11 0.92
CA THR A 87 3.87 -14.93 0.13
C THR A 87 2.57 -15.10 -0.65
N GLY A 88 1.79 -14.03 -0.75
CA GLY A 88 0.57 -13.99 -1.55
C GLY A 88 0.83 -14.08 -3.05
N SER A 89 -0.24 -13.93 -3.83
CA SER A 89 -0.15 -13.96 -5.29
C SER A 89 0.33 -12.64 -5.86
N SER A 90 1.14 -12.70 -6.91
CA SER A 90 1.44 -11.54 -7.75
C SER A 90 0.16 -11.06 -8.45
N LYS A 91 0.00 -9.75 -8.57
CA LYS A 91 -1.09 -9.11 -9.31
C LYS A 91 -0.70 -8.75 -10.75
N LEU A 92 0.59 -8.74 -11.04
CA LEU A 92 1.11 -8.41 -12.36
C LEU A 92 1.33 -9.66 -13.20
N ASN A 93 0.59 -9.71 -14.31
CA ASN A 93 0.78 -10.70 -15.36
C ASN A 93 1.42 -9.99 -16.57
N ASN A 94 2.74 -10.01 -16.69
CA ASN A 94 3.49 -9.46 -17.82
C ASN A 94 3.56 -7.92 -17.88
N ILE A 95 4.53 -7.34 -17.18
CA ILE A 95 4.98 -5.97 -17.47
C ILE A 95 6.00 -6.03 -18.61
N LEU A 96 5.76 -5.22 -19.63
CA LEU A 96 6.74 -4.92 -20.67
C LEU A 96 7.43 -3.60 -20.32
N ILE A 97 8.72 -3.63 -20.08
CA ILE A 97 9.55 -2.43 -20.01
C ILE A 97 10.10 -2.14 -21.40
N GLU A 98 9.56 -1.13 -22.05
CA GLU A 98 9.98 -0.73 -23.40
C GLU A 98 11.32 0.00 -23.41
N ASN A 99 11.58 0.81 -22.38
CA ASN A 99 12.81 1.58 -22.26
C ASN A 99 13.32 1.55 -20.81
N ASN A 100 14.53 1.06 -20.63
CA ASN A 100 15.24 1.07 -19.34
C ASN A 100 16.63 1.67 -19.55
N ILE A 101 16.79 2.97 -19.26
CA ILE A 101 18.06 3.67 -19.32
C ILE A 101 18.51 3.96 -17.89
N ASP A 102 19.36 3.11 -17.34
CA ASP A 102 19.80 3.16 -15.93
C ASP A 102 20.26 4.54 -15.47
N SER A 103 20.94 5.31 -16.34
CA SER A 103 21.41 6.66 -16.00
C SER A 103 20.32 7.72 -15.86
N LEU A 104 19.09 7.43 -16.31
CA LEU A 104 17.94 8.32 -16.24
C LEU A 104 16.89 7.88 -15.21
N ILE A 105 17.08 6.71 -14.61
CA ILE A 105 16.16 6.17 -13.60
C ILE A 105 16.59 6.66 -12.22
N GLN A 106 15.68 7.32 -11.52
CA GLN A 106 15.89 7.64 -10.12
C GLN A 106 15.92 6.35 -9.29
N PRO A 107 16.89 6.16 -8.38
CA PRO A 107 16.90 5.02 -7.48
C PRO A 107 15.63 4.97 -6.63
N GLY A 108 15.04 3.78 -6.50
CA GLY A 108 13.85 3.58 -5.70
C GLY A 108 12.85 2.59 -6.30
N LEU A 109 11.64 2.64 -5.79
CA LEU A 109 10.52 1.84 -6.23
C LEU A 109 9.46 2.73 -6.88
N THR A 110 8.75 2.20 -7.86
CA THR A 110 7.62 2.90 -8.49
C THR A 110 6.32 2.37 -7.92
N LEU A 111 5.53 3.29 -7.38
CA LEU A 111 4.23 3.03 -6.81
C LEU A 111 3.14 3.52 -7.75
N PHE A 112 2.12 2.71 -7.98
CA PHE A 112 0.94 3.14 -8.72
C PHE A 112 -0.32 2.40 -8.26
N GLY A 113 -1.45 3.13 -8.30
CA GLY A 113 -2.78 2.58 -8.09
C GLY A 113 -3.54 2.54 -9.41
N GLY A 114 -4.18 1.43 -9.70
CA GLY A 114 -4.95 1.25 -10.92
C GLY A 114 -6.29 1.99 -10.89
N PRO A 115 -6.69 2.64 -12.00
CA PRO A 115 -8.04 3.14 -12.14
C PRO A 115 -9.05 2.00 -12.33
N ASN A 116 -10.34 2.30 -12.11
CA ASN A 116 -11.42 1.36 -12.41
C ASN A 116 -11.34 0.89 -13.89
N PRO A 117 -11.50 -0.40 -14.21
CA PRO A 117 -12.00 -1.48 -13.35
C PRO A 117 -10.91 -2.17 -12.48
N TRP A 118 -9.64 -1.88 -12.71
CA TRP A 118 -8.55 -2.50 -11.97
C TRP A 118 -8.18 -1.65 -10.76
N ARG A 119 -8.71 -1.99 -9.59
CA ARG A 119 -8.68 -1.19 -8.36
C ARG A 119 -7.53 -1.57 -7.42
N HIS A 120 -6.46 -2.15 -7.95
CA HIS A 120 -5.32 -2.59 -7.15
C HIS A 120 -4.18 -1.57 -7.18
N SER A 121 -3.42 -1.55 -6.11
CA SER A 121 -2.16 -0.82 -6.01
C SER A 121 -0.99 -1.77 -5.96
N ILE A 122 0.10 -1.37 -6.61
CA ILE A 122 1.28 -2.19 -6.81
C ILE A 122 2.52 -1.32 -6.67
N ILE A 123 3.58 -1.93 -6.14
CA ILE A 123 4.91 -1.35 -6.14
C ILE A 123 5.82 -2.25 -6.98
N ILE A 124 6.57 -1.65 -7.88
CA ILE A 124 7.55 -2.34 -8.72
C ILE A 124 8.96 -1.76 -8.54
N ASP A 125 9.96 -2.58 -8.83
CA ASP A 125 11.34 -2.11 -8.98
C ASP A 125 11.60 -1.52 -10.38
N LYS A 126 12.83 -1.04 -10.61
CA LYS A 126 13.26 -0.48 -11.90
C LYS A 126 13.22 -1.48 -13.07
N ASN A 127 13.15 -2.78 -12.81
CA ASN A 127 13.06 -3.84 -13.81
C ASN A 127 11.61 -4.30 -14.05
N GLY A 128 10.64 -3.66 -13.41
CA GLY A 128 9.23 -4.02 -13.49
C GLY A 128 8.85 -5.24 -12.65
N LYS A 129 9.76 -5.71 -11.80
CA LYS A 129 9.45 -6.79 -10.86
C LYS A 129 8.51 -6.26 -9.79
N GLU A 130 7.37 -6.90 -9.59
CA GLU A 130 6.46 -6.59 -8.50
C GLU A 130 7.12 -6.86 -7.16
N ILE A 131 7.06 -5.86 -6.27
CA ILE A 131 7.67 -5.93 -4.94
C ILE A 131 6.61 -6.04 -3.84
N TRP A 132 5.50 -5.33 -4.02
CA TRP A 132 4.38 -5.27 -3.09
C TRP A 132 3.07 -5.13 -3.85
N ASN A 133 1.98 -5.62 -3.30
CA ASN A 133 0.64 -5.35 -3.77
C ASN A 133 -0.36 -5.29 -2.60
N ASP A 134 -1.53 -4.74 -2.87
CA ASP A 134 -2.60 -4.58 -1.90
C ASP A 134 -3.40 -5.86 -1.60
N SER A 135 -2.90 -7.03 -2.02
CA SER A 135 -3.57 -8.32 -1.83
C SER A 135 -5.01 -8.28 -2.39
N ASN A 136 -6.02 -8.42 -1.53
CA ASN A 136 -7.44 -8.46 -1.92
C ASN A 136 -8.24 -7.28 -1.35
N ILE A 137 -7.58 -6.24 -0.85
CA ILE A 137 -8.28 -5.12 -0.22
C ILE A 137 -8.71 -4.01 -1.19
N GLU A 138 -8.36 -4.13 -2.48
CA GLU A 138 -8.71 -3.12 -3.50
C GLU A 138 -8.36 -1.70 -3.02
N PHE A 139 -7.11 -1.48 -2.68
CA PHE A 139 -6.62 -0.22 -2.16
C PHE A 139 -6.04 0.66 -3.26
N LYS A 140 -6.61 1.84 -3.47
CA LYS A 140 -6.07 2.84 -4.39
C LYS A 140 -5.17 3.80 -3.62
N ILE A 141 -3.86 3.71 -3.85
CA ILE A 141 -2.90 4.64 -3.27
C ILE A 141 -3.02 6.03 -3.91
N ASN A 142 -3.04 7.06 -3.06
CA ASN A 142 -2.93 8.45 -3.45
C ASN A 142 -1.56 9.03 -3.08
N TYR A 143 -1.01 8.62 -1.93
CA TYR A 143 0.22 9.18 -1.39
C TYR A 143 0.97 8.16 -0.54
N ILE A 144 2.28 8.31 -0.42
CA ILE A 144 3.14 7.61 0.53
C ILE A 144 3.90 8.65 1.36
N ASP A 145 3.94 8.48 2.67
CA ASP A 145 4.70 9.37 3.55
C ASP A 145 6.19 9.00 3.61
N ASP A 146 6.99 9.83 4.28
CA ASP A 146 8.45 9.63 4.42
C ASP A 146 8.82 8.37 5.23
N TYR A 147 7.87 7.75 5.90
CA TYR A 147 8.03 6.52 6.68
C TYR A 147 7.57 5.27 5.95
N GLY A 148 7.10 5.41 4.69
CA GLY A 148 6.59 4.30 3.90
C GLY A 148 5.16 3.91 4.24
N ILE A 149 4.42 4.74 4.96
CA ILE A 149 3.01 4.54 5.24
C ILE A 149 2.18 5.00 4.04
N LEU A 150 1.21 4.20 3.66
CA LEU A 150 0.40 4.37 2.47
C LEU A 150 -0.92 5.05 2.81
N LEU A 151 -1.25 6.13 2.11
CA LEU A 151 -2.52 6.85 2.22
C LEU A 151 -3.29 6.69 0.90
N GLY A 152 -4.58 6.39 1.01
CA GLY A 152 -5.42 6.18 -0.15
C GLY A 152 -6.85 5.82 0.22
N ASN A 153 -7.53 5.20 -0.70
CA ASN A 153 -8.93 4.83 -0.56
C ASN A 153 -9.08 3.33 -0.72
N SER A 154 -9.76 2.69 0.22
CA SER A 154 -10.16 1.31 0.08
C SER A 154 -11.60 1.25 -0.41
N ASP A 155 -11.83 0.43 -1.43
CA ASP A 155 -13.15 0.17 -1.99
C ASP A 155 -13.64 -1.19 -1.51
N PHE A 156 -13.76 -1.35 -0.20
CA PHE A 156 -14.24 -2.61 0.40
C PHE A 156 -15.68 -2.96 0.00
N ASN A 157 -16.47 -2.02 -0.52
CA ASN A 157 -17.79 -2.24 -1.13
C ASN A 157 -18.21 -0.95 -1.86
N TYR A 158 -18.11 -0.88 -3.15
CA TYR A 158 -18.74 0.21 -3.89
C TYR A 158 -20.26 0.30 -3.54
N PRO A 159 -20.80 1.43 -3.11
CA PRO A 159 -20.28 2.79 -3.22
C PRO A 159 -19.53 3.32 -1.97
N ASN A 160 -18.97 2.47 -1.16
CA ASN A 160 -18.46 2.82 0.18
C ASN A 160 -16.95 3.09 0.19
N ASN A 161 -16.46 3.96 -0.69
CA ASN A 161 -15.07 4.42 -0.64
C ASN A 161 -14.79 5.11 0.70
N LYS A 162 -13.79 4.62 1.43
CA LYS A 162 -13.26 5.27 2.62
C LYS A 162 -11.80 5.63 2.42
N SER A 163 -11.44 6.83 2.81
CA SER A 163 -10.02 7.18 2.93
C SER A 163 -9.40 6.43 4.09
N CYS A 164 -8.21 5.91 3.89
CA CYS A 164 -7.50 5.19 4.95
C CYS A 164 -5.98 5.36 4.85
N LYS A 165 -5.33 5.11 5.98
CA LYS A 165 -3.89 5.04 6.17
C LYS A 165 -3.55 3.62 6.55
N ILE A 166 -2.66 2.97 5.81
CA ILE A 166 -2.25 1.59 6.01
C ILE A 166 -0.73 1.46 6.03
N ASN A 167 -0.24 0.41 6.67
CA ASN A 167 1.17 0.03 6.57
C ASN A 167 1.41 -0.99 5.44
N TYR A 168 2.66 -1.42 5.28
CA TYR A 168 3.06 -2.40 4.26
C TYR A 168 2.43 -3.78 4.46
N ASP A 169 2.10 -4.15 5.70
CA ASP A 169 1.41 -5.40 6.06
C ASP A 169 -0.11 -5.33 5.88
N LEU A 170 -0.63 -4.22 5.33
CA LEU A 170 -2.05 -3.92 5.11
C LEU A 170 -2.86 -3.70 6.41
N ASP A 171 -2.20 -3.46 7.53
CA ASP A 171 -2.89 -3.07 8.74
C ASP A 171 -3.45 -1.65 8.58
N ILE A 172 -4.73 -1.49 8.90
CA ILE A 172 -5.40 -0.18 8.85
C ILE A 172 -4.99 0.61 10.10
N LEU A 173 -4.20 1.66 9.91
CA LEU A 173 -3.75 2.56 10.97
C LEU A 173 -4.78 3.66 11.27
N TRP A 174 -5.54 4.07 10.25
CA TRP A 174 -6.64 5.02 10.34
C TRP A 174 -7.61 4.81 9.16
N SER A 175 -8.88 5.10 9.38
CA SER A 175 -9.90 5.10 8.33
C SER A 175 -10.95 6.16 8.61
N SER A 176 -11.41 6.86 7.56
CA SER A 176 -12.52 7.80 7.68
C SER A 176 -13.81 7.10 8.14
N ASN A 177 -14.62 7.78 8.96
CA ASN A 177 -15.90 7.25 9.40
C ASN A 177 -17.04 7.51 8.37
N GLN A 178 -16.76 8.30 7.33
CA GLN A 178 -17.71 8.65 6.28
C GLN A 178 -17.13 8.33 4.89
N LEU A 179 -18.03 8.32 3.91
CA LEU A 179 -17.66 8.11 2.51
C LEU A 179 -16.88 9.30 1.97
N THR A 180 -15.83 9.01 1.22
CA THR A 180 -14.95 10.01 0.63
C THR A 180 -14.82 9.77 -0.87
N ASP A 181 -14.44 10.79 -1.60
CA ASP A 181 -14.05 10.67 -2.99
C ASP A 181 -12.66 10.04 -3.08
N ASN A 182 -12.41 9.24 -4.09
CA ASN A 182 -11.17 8.49 -4.24
C ASN A 182 -10.07 9.23 -5.01
N HIS A 183 -10.24 10.53 -5.27
CA HIS A 183 -9.28 11.26 -6.08
C HIS A 183 -8.11 11.78 -5.26
N ASP A 184 -8.32 12.17 -4.01
CA ASP A 184 -7.25 12.69 -3.18
C ASP A 184 -7.46 12.45 -1.69
N LEU A 185 -6.35 12.23 -1.00
CA LEU A 185 -6.21 12.14 0.46
C LEU A 185 -4.82 12.63 0.84
N LYS A 186 -4.73 13.56 1.77
CA LYS A 186 -3.45 14.05 2.25
C LYS A 186 -3.43 14.24 3.76
N GLU A 187 -2.39 13.74 4.42
CA GLU A 187 -2.09 14.06 5.82
C GLU A 187 -1.41 15.42 5.90
N THR A 188 -1.85 16.27 6.79
CA THR A 188 -1.27 17.58 7.06
C THR A 188 -0.09 17.47 8.02
N SER A 189 0.73 18.51 8.11
CA SER A 189 1.88 18.53 9.04
C SER A 189 1.49 18.53 10.52
N TRP A 190 0.23 18.77 10.87
CA TRP A 190 -0.30 18.71 12.24
C TRP A 190 -1.12 17.45 12.53
N GLY A 191 -1.10 16.46 11.60
CA GLY A 191 -1.66 15.14 11.83
C GLY A 191 -3.17 15.01 11.58
N THR A 192 -3.78 15.97 10.87
CA THR A 192 -5.14 15.85 10.33
C THR A 192 -5.11 15.35 8.88
N PHE A 193 -6.26 14.96 8.35
CA PHE A 193 -6.43 14.47 7.00
C PHE A 193 -7.33 15.40 6.20
N LEU A 194 -6.85 15.85 5.04
CA LEU A 194 -7.67 16.54 4.04
C LEU A 194 -8.21 15.52 3.06
N LEU A 195 -9.53 15.52 2.89
CA LEU A 195 -10.30 14.56 2.10
C LEU A 195 -11.26 15.31 1.16
N MET A 196 -11.63 14.64 0.09
CA MET A 196 -12.73 15.10 -0.76
C MET A 196 -13.99 14.29 -0.47
N ARG A 197 -15.15 14.94 -0.47
CA ARG A 197 -16.46 14.33 -0.34
C ARG A 197 -17.40 14.83 -1.43
N ASN A 198 -18.15 13.89 -2.03
CA ASN A 198 -19.17 14.22 -2.99
C ASN A 198 -20.40 14.77 -2.28
N VAL A 199 -20.93 15.87 -2.74
CA VAL A 199 -22.14 16.51 -2.23
C VAL A 199 -23.16 16.68 -3.35
N TYR A 200 -24.42 16.50 -3.00
CA TYR A 200 -25.55 16.70 -3.89
C TYR A 200 -26.48 17.70 -3.26
N SER A 201 -26.94 18.66 -4.03
CA SER A 201 -27.89 19.66 -3.60
C SER A 201 -28.84 19.99 -4.73
N ASN A 202 -30.14 19.99 -4.44
CA ASN A 202 -31.11 20.52 -5.40
C ASN A 202 -31.05 22.05 -5.40
N GLY A 203 -31.00 22.62 -6.58
CA GLY A 203 -30.91 24.06 -6.75
C GLY A 203 -31.43 24.52 -8.11
N PRO A 204 -31.52 25.85 -8.30
CA PRO A 204 -31.97 26.43 -9.53
C PRO A 204 -30.91 26.27 -10.65
N ILE A 205 -31.38 26.23 -11.88
CA ILE A 205 -30.56 26.33 -13.07
C ILE A 205 -30.40 27.81 -13.39
N PRO A 206 -29.17 28.35 -13.58
CA PRO A 206 -28.95 29.74 -13.95
C PRO A 206 -29.65 30.14 -15.25
N SER A 207 -30.33 31.30 -15.26
CA SER A 207 -31.06 31.80 -16.41
C SER A 207 -30.20 32.43 -17.50
N ASN A 208 -28.96 32.81 -17.17
CA ASN A 208 -28.04 33.54 -18.09
C ASN A 208 -26.74 32.80 -18.32
N ASN A 209 -26.82 31.52 -18.60
CA ASN A 209 -25.62 30.70 -18.87
C ASN A 209 -25.72 30.07 -20.28
N SER A 210 -24.56 29.69 -20.85
CA SER A 210 -24.49 29.08 -22.18
C SER A 210 -25.25 27.78 -22.29
N PHE A 211 -25.48 27.06 -21.20
CA PHE A 211 -26.26 25.80 -21.19
C PHE A 211 -27.74 25.99 -20.81
N THR A 212 -28.19 27.19 -20.44
CA THR A 212 -29.59 27.45 -19.99
C THR A 212 -30.61 26.97 -21.02
N GLN A 213 -30.40 27.27 -22.30
CA GLN A 213 -31.31 26.86 -23.34
C GLN A 213 -31.39 25.34 -23.53
N ALA A 214 -30.29 24.63 -23.31
CA ALA A 214 -30.27 23.17 -23.36
C ALA A 214 -31.11 22.57 -22.24
N PHE A 215 -31.06 23.11 -21.03
CA PHE A 215 -31.90 22.68 -19.93
C PHE A 215 -33.37 22.97 -20.17
N ARG A 216 -33.71 24.15 -20.74
CA ARG A 216 -35.10 24.49 -21.14
C ARG A 216 -35.65 23.52 -22.19
N ASN A 217 -34.84 23.11 -23.14
CA ASN A 217 -35.24 22.12 -24.15
C ASN A 217 -35.48 20.72 -23.55
N LEU A 218 -34.91 20.43 -22.39
CA LEU A 218 -35.13 19.20 -21.60
C LEU A 218 -36.34 19.31 -20.65
N GLY A 219 -37.02 20.47 -20.60
CA GLY A 219 -38.22 20.69 -19.81
C GLY A 219 -38.03 21.37 -18.44
N PHE A 220 -36.83 21.83 -18.15
CA PHE A 220 -36.52 22.62 -16.92
C PHE A 220 -36.95 24.08 -17.11
N VAL A 221 -37.31 24.75 -16.05
CA VAL A 221 -37.69 26.19 -16.04
C VAL A 221 -36.45 27.06 -16.28
N ALA A 222 -35.34 26.76 -15.62
CA ALA A 222 -34.06 27.46 -15.70
C ALA A 222 -34.20 28.97 -15.50
N ASP A 223 -34.70 29.37 -14.30
CA ASP A 223 -35.12 30.74 -13.96
C ASP A 223 -34.35 31.34 -12.78
N ASP A 224 -33.23 30.79 -12.38
CA ASP A 224 -32.41 31.16 -11.20
C ASP A 224 -33.10 30.92 -9.83
N SER A 225 -34.34 30.45 -9.80
CA SER A 225 -35.12 30.39 -8.56
C SER A 225 -35.73 29.03 -8.25
N THR A 226 -36.13 28.31 -9.27
CA THR A 226 -36.80 27.01 -9.14
C THR A 226 -35.78 25.91 -8.81
N ASN A 227 -35.88 25.28 -7.62
CA ASN A 227 -35.05 24.17 -7.21
C ASN A 227 -35.43 22.87 -7.92
N GLU A 228 -35.01 22.71 -9.14
CA GLU A 228 -35.44 21.66 -10.04
C GLU A 228 -34.35 20.71 -10.53
N PHE A 229 -33.08 21.00 -10.23
CA PHE A 229 -31.96 20.24 -10.71
C PHE A 229 -31.06 19.77 -9.55
N SER A 230 -30.64 18.52 -9.63
CA SER A 230 -29.68 17.97 -8.66
C SER A 230 -28.27 18.26 -9.11
N TRP A 231 -27.65 19.24 -8.47
CA TRP A 231 -26.26 19.60 -8.69
C TRP A 231 -25.35 18.63 -7.95
N TYR A 232 -24.31 18.22 -8.62
CA TYR A 232 -23.21 17.45 -8.07
C TYR A 232 -22.01 18.38 -7.83
N GLY A 233 -21.43 18.31 -6.69
CA GLY A 233 -20.23 19.05 -6.31
C GLY A 233 -19.32 18.25 -5.40
N GLN A 234 -18.21 18.84 -5.07
CA GLN A 234 -17.25 18.28 -4.12
C GLN A 234 -16.96 19.31 -3.04
N GLU A 235 -16.79 18.85 -1.84
CA GLU A 235 -16.26 19.65 -0.73
C GLU A 235 -14.97 19.05 -0.21
N ILE A 236 -14.10 19.92 0.30
CA ILE A 236 -12.90 19.50 1.02
C ILE A 236 -13.27 19.51 2.50
N ILE A 237 -13.02 18.41 3.18
CA ILE A 237 -13.21 18.26 4.60
C ILE A 237 -11.87 17.97 5.27
N GLU A 238 -11.70 18.50 6.47
CA GLU A 238 -10.57 18.17 7.34
C GLU A 238 -11.06 17.31 8.49
N MET A 239 -10.35 16.22 8.77
CA MET A 239 -10.68 15.29 9.84
C MET A 239 -9.44 15.05 10.69
N ASP A 240 -9.63 14.97 12.01
CA ASP A 240 -8.58 14.49 12.90
C ASP A 240 -8.51 12.94 12.95
N THR A 241 -7.57 12.41 13.73
CA THR A 241 -7.41 10.96 13.92
C THR A 241 -8.60 10.30 14.61
N ASN A 242 -9.49 11.07 15.24
CA ASN A 242 -10.72 10.61 15.88
C ASN A 242 -11.96 10.80 14.96
N ASN A 243 -11.74 11.22 13.71
CA ASN A 243 -12.80 11.49 12.73
C ASN A 243 -13.75 12.65 13.13
N GLN A 244 -13.21 13.71 13.72
CA GLN A 244 -13.95 14.93 14.07
C GLN A 244 -13.59 16.08 13.15
#